data_f712d5848d08dfb534b50cb4e7e9b13f
#
_entry.id   f712d5848d08dfb534b50cb4e7e9b13f
#
_cell.length_a   1.000
_cell.length_b   1.000
_cell.length_c   1.000
_cell.angle_alpha   90.00
_cell.angle_beta   90.00
_cell.angle_gamma   90.00
#
_symmetry.space_group_name_H-M   'P 1'
#
loop_
_entity.id
_entity.type
_entity.pdbx_description
1 polymer ?
#
loop_
_entity_poly.entity_id
_entity_poly.type
_entity_poly.pdbx_seq_one_letter_code
_entity_poly.pdbx_strand_id
1 'polypeptide(L)'
;MRSKLVCAGLLGFITGLLLLPLAVPGATAGEMQFQVHLVWATDDPKPPAGKDYQPLEPEIRKQIKALKWKNYFEVRHIDFSVSPAAGKKVAISDKCSIEIKDLGNSNIEVVLIGKGKEVARVKQMLRKGEILVPAGDAPNETAWLAILRRVQ
;
A
#
# COMPACT_ATOMS: atom_id res chain seq x y z
N MET A 1 -42.38 -48.65 -68.47
CA MET A 1 -43.44 -48.40 -67.49
C MET A 1 -42.76 -47.99 -66.17
N ARG A 2 -42.94 -46.78 -65.81
CA ARG A 2 -42.96 -46.06 -64.54
C ARG A 2 -42.63 -46.84 -63.25
N SER A 3 -41.62 -46.45 -62.56
CA SER A 3 -41.64 -46.50 -61.10
C SER A 3 -40.74 -45.36 -60.52
N LYS A 4 -41.34 -44.54 -59.73
CA LYS A 4 -40.77 -43.38 -59.03
C LYS A 4 -40.07 -43.86 -57.77
N LEU A 5 -38.81 -43.50 -57.55
CA LEU A 5 -38.12 -43.76 -56.35
C LEU A 5 -37.99 -42.41 -55.58
N VAL A 6 -38.62 -42.38 -54.44
CA VAL A 6 -38.60 -41.21 -53.51
C VAL A 6 -37.37 -41.33 -52.62
N CYS A 7 -36.43 -40.45 -52.77
CA CYS A 7 -35.32 -40.31 -51.82
C CYS A 7 -35.75 -39.45 -50.63
N ALA A 8 -35.87 -40.07 -49.45
CA ALA A 8 -36.02 -39.38 -48.19
C ALA A 8 -34.65 -38.93 -47.72
N GLY A 9 -34.48 -37.64 -47.71
CA GLY A 9 -33.26 -37.02 -47.16
C GLY A 9 -33.29 -37.03 -45.65
N LEU A 10 -32.26 -37.59 -45.03
CA LEU A 10 -32.02 -37.56 -43.57
C LEU A 10 -31.18 -36.34 -43.27
N LEU A 11 -31.80 -35.28 -42.74
CA LEU A 11 -31.07 -34.13 -42.21
C LEU A 11 -30.45 -34.53 -40.86
N GLY A 12 -29.15 -34.76 -40.86
CA GLY A 12 -28.38 -34.87 -39.64
C GLY A 12 -28.17 -33.51 -39.01
N PHE A 13 -28.83 -33.24 -37.88
CA PHE A 13 -28.55 -32.11 -37.02
C PHE A 13 -27.24 -32.36 -36.26
N ILE A 14 -26.16 -31.76 -36.70
CA ILE A 14 -24.92 -31.69 -35.92
C ILE A 14 -25.09 -30.56 -34.92
N THR A 15 -25.47 -30.91 -33.68
CA THR A 15 -25.49 -30.00 -32.55
C THR A 15 -24.04 -29.73 -32.14
N GLY A 16 -23.45 -28.66 -32.67
CA GLY A 16 -22.16 -28.17 -32.26
C GLY A 16 -22.22 -27.64 -30.80
N LEU A 17 -21.73 -28.44 -29.87
CA LEU A 17 -21.54 -28.04 -28.47
C LEU A 17 -20.42 -26.97 -28.42
N LEU A 18 -20.80 -25.71 -28.39
CA LEU A 18 -19.88 -24.58 -28.26
C LEU A 18 -19.33 -24.59 -26.84
N LEU A 19 -18.15 -25.19 -26.66
CA LEU A 19 -17.36 -25.06 -25.40
C LEU A 19 -16.87 -23.61 -25.31
N LEU A 20 -17.64 -22.76 -24.62
CA LEU A 20 -17.15 -21.44 -24.17
C LEU A 20 -16.04 -21.68 -23.14
N PRO A 21 -14.83 -21.15 -23.35
CA PRO A 21 -13.83 -21.15 -22.29
C PRO A 21 -14.36 -20.30 -21.13
N LEU A 22 -14.61 -20.94 -19.99
CA LEU A 22 -14.78 -20.25 -18.71
C LEU A 22 -13.46 -19.53 -18.43
N ALA A 23 -13.39 -18.26 -18.76
CA ALA A 23 -12.34 -17.37 -18.29
C ALA A 23 -12.47 -17.34 -16.76
N VAL A 24 -11.67 -18.14 -16.08
CA VAL A 24 -11.46 -18.01 -14.64
C VAL A 24 -10.88 -16.60 -14.44
N PRO A 25 -11.56 -15.69 -13.74
CA PRO A 25 -10.94 -14.42 -13.40
C PRO A 25 -9.72 -14.77 -12.55
N GLY A 26 -8.53 -14.67 -13.16
CA GLY A 26 -7.29 -14.75 -12.43
C GLY A 26 -7.41 -13.76 -11.28
N ALA A 27 -7.31 -14.22 -10.03
CA ALA A 27 -7.22 -13.35 -8.88
C ALA A 27 -6.02 -12.45 -9.14
N THR A 28 -6.27 -11.24 -9.60
CA THR A 28 -5.26 -10.19 -9.67
C THR A 28 -4.74 -10.06 -8.25
N ALA A 29 -3.47 -10.39 -8.04
CA ALA A 29 -2.79 -10.12 -6.78
C ALA A 29 -3.12 -8.67 -6.45
N GLY A 30 -3.94 -8.46 -5.40
CA GLY A 30 -4.54 -7.15 -5.14
C GLY A 30 -3.47 -6.14 -4.79
N GLU A 31 -3.65 -4.91 -5.23
CA GLU A 31 -2.80 -3.80 -4.81
C GLU A 31 -2.79 -3.69 -3.29
N MET A 32 -1.61 -3.50 -2.70
CA MET A 32 -1.49 -3.18 -1.29
C MET A 32 -1.80 -1.70 -1.07
N GLN A 33 -2.69 -1.41 -0.14
CA GLN A 33 -3.08 -0.05 0.24
C GLN A 33 -2.29 0.40 1.46
N PHE A 34 -1.72 1.59 1.39
CA PHE A 34 -0.91 2.17 2.44
C PHE A 34 -1.34 3.59 2.78
N GLN A 35 -1.08 3.97 4.01
CA GLN A 35 -1.07 5.36 4.49
C GLN A 35 0.33 5.67 4.99
N VAL A 36 0.88 6.82 4.62
CA VAL A 36 2.08 7.36 5.23
C VAL A 36 1.75 8.65 5.97
N HIS A 37 2.11 8.69 7.25
CA HIS A 37 1.90 9.85 8.12
C HIS A 37 3.25 10.53 8.37
N LEU A 38 3.32 11.83 8.13
CA LEU A 38 4.42 12.68 8.59
C LEU A 38 4.04 13.21 9.98
N VAL A 39 4.84 12.87 10.96
CA VAL A 39 4.55 13.15 12.37
C VAL A 39 5.67 13.98 12.99
N TRP A 40 5.28 15.01 13.73
CA TRP A 40 6.13 15.77 14.61
C TRP A 40 6.04 15.20 16.02
N ALA A 41 7.14 14.66 16.52
CA ALA A 41 7.24 14.10 17.86
C ALA A 41 8.00 15.05 18.78
N THR A 42 7.44 15.34 19.94
CA THR A 42 7.99 16.33 20.89
C THR A 42 7.52 16.04 22.32
N ASP A 43 8.23 16.59 23.30
CA ASP A 43 7.78 16.60 24.68
C ASP A 43 6.88 17.81 25.00
N ASP A 44 6.82 18.78 24.11
CA ASP A 44 5.92 19.93 24.24
C ASP A 44 4.46 19.51 24.12
N PRO A 45 3.56 20.04 24.98
CA PRO A 45 2.14 19.67 24.97
C PRO A 45 1.36 20.26 23.80
N LYS A 46 1.94 21.21 23.07
CA LYS A 46 1.30 21.90 21.93
C LYS A 46 2.17 21.83 20.69
N PRO A 47 1.58 21.84 19.49
CA PRO A 47 2.34 21.98 18.26
C PRO A 47 3.05 23.34 18.21
N PRO A 48 4.04 23.50 17.32
CA PRO A 48 4.72 24.77 17.13
C PRO A 48 3.74 25.91 16.81
N ALA A 49 3.99 27.09 17.31
CA ALA A 49 3.14 28.25 17.09
C ALA A 49 2.91 28.53 15.59
N GLY A 50 1.67 28.80 15.22
CA GLY A 50 1.26 29.05 13.83
C GLY A 50 1.21 27.81 12.94
N LYS A 51 1.26 26.60 13.52
CA LYS A 51 1.08 25.32 12.80
C LYS A 51 -0.20 24.63 13.25
N ASP A 52 -1.02 24.27 12.28
CA ASP A 52 -2.28 23.54 12.49
C ASP A 52 -2.03 22.03 12.35
N TYR A 53 -1.18 21.49 13.25
CA TYR A 53 -0.92 20.05 13.31
C TYR A 53 -1.98 19.38 14.17
N GLN A 54 -2.49 18.25 13.71
CA GLN A 54 -3.53 17.51 14.42
C GLN A 54 -2.92 16.45 15.35
N PRO A 55 -3.58 16.12 16.47
CA PRO A 55 -3.17 14.98 17.28
C PRO A 55 -3.14 13.70 16.44
N LEU A 56 -2.10 12.89 16.58
CA LEU A 56 -1.99 11.61 15.88
C LEU A 56 -3.12 10.65 16.30
N GLU A 57 -3.65 9.90 15.34
CA GLU A 57 -4.71 8.92 15.57
C GLU A 57 -4.37 7.99 16.76
N PRO A 58 -5.34 7.73 17.67
CA PRO A 58 -5.11 6.90 18.86
C PRO A 58 -4.60 5.48 18.55
N GLU A 59 -5.05 4.89 17.44
CA GLU A 59 -4.64 3.54 17.04
C GLU A 59 -3.16 3.49 16.62
N ILE A 60 -2.69 4.50 15.88
CA ILE A 60 -1.27 4.63 15.52
C ILE A 60 -0.45 4.92 16.78
N ARG A 61 -0.94 5.84 17.63
CA ARG A 61 -0.25 6.21 18.88
C ARG A 61 -0.04 5.02 19.80
N LYS A 62 -0.99 4.11 19.92
CA LYS A 62 -0.84 2.86 20.69
C LYS A 62 0.33 2.00 20.20
N GLN A 63 0.54 1.94 18.88
CA GLN A 63 1.60 1.13 18.29
C GLN A 63 2.99 1.73 18.46
N ILE A 64 3.10 3.06 18.59
CA ILE A 64 4.38 3.77 18.77
C ILE A 64 4.68 4.15 20.23
N LYS A 65 3.92 3.62 21.19
CA LYS A 65 4.07 3.95 22.62
C LYS A 65 5.47 3.72 23.20
N ALA A 66 6.29 2.90 22.55
CA ALA A 66 7.68 2.62 22.95
C ALA A 66 8.65 3.76 22.56
N LEU A 67 8.24 4.70 21.72
CA LEU A 67 9.06 5.86 21.37
C LEU A 67 9.09 6.86 22.54
N LYS A 68 10.20 7.61 22.65
CA LYS A 68 10.54 8.42 23.83
C LYS A 68 9.70 9.68 24.06
N TRP A 69 9.05 10.23 23.02
CA TRP A 69 8.35 11.51 23.13
C TRP A 69 6.97 11.37 23.76
N LYS A 70 6.52 12.44 24.41
CA LYS A 70 5.22 12.48 25.09
C LYS A 70 4.07 12.79 24.12
N ASN A 71 4.33 13.60 23.09
CA ASN A 71 3.32 14.11 22.18
C ASN A 71 3.71 13.85 20.72
N TYR A 72 2.69 13.52 19.91
CA TYR A 72 2.81 13.22 18.51
C TYR A 72 1.72 13.97 17.76
N PHE A 73 2.13 14.80 16.82
CA PHE A 73 1.22 15.59 16.00
C PHE A 73 1.35 15.18 14.54
N GLU A 74 0.22 14.86 13.91
CA GLU A 74 0.17 14.61 12.48
C GLU A 74 0.29 15.93 11.73
N VAL A 75 1.27 16.02 10.87
CA VAL A 75 1.52 17.17 9.99
C VAL A 75 0.81 16.96 8.67
N ARG A 76 0.80 15.73 8.18
CA ARG A 76 0.21 15.32 6.91
C ARG A 76 0.09 13.82 6.84
N HIS A 77 -0.93 13.32 6.16
CA HIS A 77 -0.97 11.93 5.70
C HIS A 77 -1.25 11.84 4.20
N ILE A 78 -0.86 10.74 3.59
CA ILE A 78 -1.04 10.45 2.18
C ILE A 78 -1.45 8.99 2.03
N ASP A 79 -2.58 8.75 1.37
CA ASP A 79 -3.03 7.43 0.98
C ASP A 79 -2.48 7.08 -0.40
N PHE A 80 -2.04 5.84 -0.58
CA PHE A 80 -1.55 5.37 -1.87
C PHE A 80 -1.62 3.85 -1.98
N SER A 81 -1.57 3.33 -3.21
CA SER A 81 -1.49 1.90 -3.48
C SER A 81 -0.17 1.54 -4.16
N VAL A 82 0.27 0.31 -3.93
CA VAL A 82 1.44 -0.30 -4.56
C VAL A 82 1.00 -1.57 -5.27
N SER A 83 1.23 -1.61 -6.57
CA SER A 83 0.93 -2.80 -7.39
C SER A 83 1.96 -3.91 -7.14
N PRO A 84 1.57 -5.19 -7.27
CA PRO A 84 2.47 -6.32 -7.10
C PRO A 84 3.73 -6.21 -7.97
N ALA A 85 4.88 -6.55 -7.39
CA ALA A 85 6.21 -6.48 -8.00
C ALA A 85 6.62 -5.08 -8.50
N ALA A 86 5.80 -4.06 -8.29
CA ALA A 86 6.13 -2.67 -8.59
C ALA A 86 6.71 -1.96 -7.37
N GLY A 87 7.44 -0.87 -7.63
CA GLY A 87 7.85 0.08 -6.61
C GLY A 87 7.07 1.38 -6.76
N LYS A 88 6.85 2.09 -5.67
CA LYS A 88 6.24 3.42 -5.69
C LYS A 88 7.01 4.38 -4.80
N LYS A 89 7.29 5.55 -5.35
CA LYS A 89 7.87 6.66 -4.60
C LYS A 89 6.79 7.69 -4.28
N VAL A 90 6.71 8.08 -3.02
CA VAL A 90 5.74 9.05 -2.51
C VAL A 90 6.48 10.18 -1.81
N ALA A 91 6.28 11.42 -2.26
CA ALA A 91 6.80 12.59 -1.60
C ALA A 91 5.93 12.91 -0.36
N ILE A 92 6.53 12.84 0.83
CA ILE A 92 5.85 13.13 2.09
C ILE A 92 5.94 14.65 2.39
N SER A 93 7.06 15.26 2.03
CA SER A 93 7.30 16.70 2.09
C SER A 93 8.30 17.09 0.99
N ASP A 94 8.62 18.37 0.90
CA ASP A 94 9.66 18.91 -0.02
C ASP A 94 11.04 18.33 0.24
N LYS A 95 11.28 17.80 1.44
CA LYS A 95 12.61 17.30 1.88
C LYS A 95 12.61 15.81 2.17
N CYS A 96 11.45 15.15 2.16
CA CYS A 96 11.30 13.75 2.53
C CYS A 96 10.41 12.99 1.54
N SER A 97 10.86 11.84 1.11
CA SER A 97 10.07 10.88 0.35
C SER A 97 10.30 9.47 0.86
N ILE A 98 9.35 8.60 0.57
CA ILE A 98 9.42 7.18 0.88
C ILE A 98 9.28 6.39 -0.43
N GLU A 99 10.10 5.37 -0.61
CA GLU A 99 9.95 4.40 -1.69
C GLU A 99 9.53 3.08 -1.09
N ILE A 100 8.47 2.48 -1.63
CA ILE A 100 7.97 1.19 -1.19
C ILE A 100 7.98 0.24 -2.38
N LYS A 101 8.48 -0.97 -2.16
CA LYS A 101 8.46 -2.06 -3.13
C LYS A 101 7.82 -3.29 -2.52
N ASP A 102 6.86 -3.87 -3.22
CA ASP A 102 6.28 -5.16 -2.88
C ASP A 102 7.28 -6.27 -3.24
N LEU A 103 7.62 -7.09 -2.26
CA LEU A 103 8.50 -8.26 -2.41
C LEU A 103 7.70 -9.58 -2.43
N GLY A 104 6.36 -9.50 -2.34
CA GLY A 104 5.47 -10.65 -2.25
C GLY A 104 5.28 -11.17 -0.82
N ASN A 105 4.20 -11.92 -0.61
CA ASN A 105 3.86 -12.54 0.69
C ASN A 105 3.82 -11.55 1.87
N SER A 106 3.29 -10.35 1.63
CA SER A 106 3.27 -9.24 2.60
C SER A 106 4.65 -8.71 3.01
N ASN A 107 5.73 -9.13 2.36
CA ASN A 107 7.04 -8.54 2.56
C ASN A 107 7.17 -7.29 1.70
N ILE A 108 7.71 -6.25 2.29
CA ILE A 108 7.97 -4.98 1.62
C ILE A 108 9.41 -4.53 1.86
N GLU A 109 9.96 -3.81 0.90
CA GLU A 109 11.14 -2.99 1.11
C GLU A 109 10.70 -1.53 1.17
N VAL A 110 11.15 -0.83 2.20
CA VAL A 110 10.86 0.59 2.41
C VAL A 110 12.16 1.35 2.50
N VAL A 111 12.31 2.40 1.70
CA VAL A 111 13.46 3.30 1.72
C VAL A 111 12.97 4.70 2.08
N LEU A 112 13.49 5.24 3.16
CA LEU A 112 13.28 6.63 3.54
C LEU A 112 14.37 7.50 2.93
N ILE A 113 13.98 8.54 2.21
CA ILE A 113 14.88 9.47 1.55
C ILE A 113 14.67 10.86 2.15
N GLY A 114 15.71 11.40 2.76
CA GLY A 114 15.75 12.75 3.32
C GLY A 114 16.74 13.64 2.58
N LYS A 115 16.31 14.83 2.14
CA LYS A 115 17.15 15.78 1.40
C LYS A 115 17.89 15.13 0.21
N GLY A 116 17.20 14.25 -0.52
CA GLY A 116 17.74 13.54 -1.68
C GLY A 116 18.70 12.39 -1.38
N LYS A 117 18.92 12.03 -0.11
CA LYS A 117 19.79 10.91 0.31
C LYS A 117 18.99 9.84 1.02
N GLU A 118 19.37 8.58 0.83
CA GLU A 118 18.84 7.48 1.62
C GLU A 118 19.20 7.66 3.10
N VAL A 119 18.18 7.63 3.96
CA VAL A 119 18.30 7.81 5.42
C VAL A 119 18.13 6.48 6.13
N ALA A 120 17.20 5.65 5.63
CA ALA A 120 16.95 4.34 6.19
C ALA A 120 16.42 3.40 5.09
N ARG A 121 16.74 2.11 5.22
CA ARG A 121 16.21 1.02 4.38
C ARG A 121 15.80 -0.14 5.28
N VAL A 122 14.56 -0.57 5.14
CA VAL A 122 14.00 -1.67 5.94
C VAL A 122 13.32 -2.66 5.01
N LYS A 123 13.58 -3.94 5.25
CA LYS A 123 12.86 -5.05 4.61
C LYS A 123 12.17 -5.85 5.70
N GLN A 124 10.86 -5.94 5.64
CA GLN A 124 10.09 -6.73 6.59
C GLN A 124 8.72 -7.11 6.08
N MET A 125 8.11 -8.07 6.74
CA MET A 125 6.69 -8.35 6.58
C MET A 125 5.90 -7.23 7.24
N LEU A 126 4.90 -6.69 6.53
CA LEU A 126 3.96 -5.72 7.06
C LEU A 126 2.53 -6.19 6.74
N ARG A 127 1.82 -6.63 7.77
CA ARG A 127 0.45 -7.11 7.63
C ARG A 127 -0.55 -5.96 7.67
N LYS A 128 -1.76 -6.23 7.23
CA LYS A 128 -2.87 -5.27 7.33
C LYS A 128 -3.04 -4.78 8.78
N GLY A 129 -3.13 -3.45 8.95
CA GLY A 129 -3.25 -2.79 10.26
C GLY A 129 -1.93 -2.57 11.00
N GLU A 130 -0.84 -3.20 10.58
CA GLU A 130 0.48 -2.97 11.16
C GLU A 130 1.11 -1.69 10.64
N ILE A 131 2.01 -1.13 11.45
CA ILE A 131 2.79 0.05 11.10
C ILE A 131 4.29 -0.27 11.02
N LEU A 132 4.99 0.51 10.22
CA LEU A 132 6.45 0.57 10.15
C LEU A 132 6.89 2.01 10.35
N VAL A 133 7.83 2.22 11.27
CA VAL A 133 8.47 3.52 11.46
C VAL A 133 9.94 3.38 11.01
N PRO A 134 10.28 3.73 9.77
CA PRO A 134 11.67 3.80 9.36
C PRO A 134 12.31 4.96 10.14
N ALA A 135 13.12 4.61 11.14
CA ALA A 135 13.78 5.58 12.00
C ALA A 135 15.02 6.14 11.31
N GLY A 136 15.10 7.47 11.25
CA GLY A 136 16.35 8.18 11.01
C GLY A 136 16.73 8.92 12.28
N ASP A 137 18.02 9.02 12.57
CA ASP A 137 18.51 9.81 13.69
C ASP A 137 18.23 11.30 13.46
N ALA A 138 17.36 11.87 14.28
CA ALA A 138 17.17 13.31 14.33
C ALA A 138 18.16 13.91 15.36
N PRO A 139 19.01 14.83 14.97
CA PRO A 139 20.07 15.36 15.85
C PRO A 139 19.58 16.30 16.95
N ASN A 140 18.28 16.47 17.11
CA ASN A 140 17.66 17.38 18.10
C ASN A 140 16.63 16.63 18.96
N GLU A 141 16.20 17.24 20.05
CA GLU A 141 15.22 16.67 21.00
C GLU A 141 13.84 16.45 20.38
N THR A 142 13.58 17.03 19.22
CA THR A 142 12.36 16.82 18.43
C THR A 142 12.64 15.92 17.25
N ALA A 143 11.68 15.05 16.90
CA ALA A 143 11.84 14.13 15.79
C ALA A 143 10.73 14.27 14.74
N TRP A 144 11.16 14.20 13.49
CA TRP A 144 10.29 13.95 12.36
C TRP A 144 10.22 12.47 12.11
N LEU A 145 9.01 11.91 12.16
CA LEU A 145 8.76 10.49 11.92
C LEU A 145 7.95 10.33 10.64
N ALA A 146 8.36 9.38 9.80
CA ALA A 146 7.51 8.84 8.77
C ALA A 146 6.91 7.53 9.31
N ILE A 147 5.59 7.45 9.42
CA ILE A 147 4.90 6.24 9.88
C ILE A 147 4.15 5.66 8.69
N LEU A 148 4.55 4.49 8.24
CA LEU A 148 3.88 3.75 7.18
C LEU A 148 2.92 2.75 7.81
N ARG A 149 1.63 2.81 7.44
CA ARG A 149 0.58 1.86 7.84
C ARG A 149 0.09 1.11 6.62
N ARG A 150 -0.03 -0.20 6.72
CA ARG A 150 -0.74 -1.00 5.72
C ARG A 150 -2.24 -1.03 6.04
N VAL A 151 -3.07 -0.60 5.10
CA VAL A 151 -4.53 -0.49 5.29
C VAL A 151 -5.25 -1.71 4.71
N GLN A 152 -4.72 -2.24 3.59
CA GLN A 152 -5.29 -3.40 2.90
C GLN A 152 -4.21 -4.29 2.30
#